data_56d569a7b80cf1e9d4b972293bb76de2
#
_entry.id   56d569a7b80cf1e9d4b972293bb76de2
#
_cell.length_a   1.000
_cell.length_b   1.000
_cell.length_c   1.000
_cell.angle_alpha   90.00
_cell.angle_beta   90.00
_cell.angle_gamma   90.00
#
_symmetry.space_group_name_H-M   'P 1'
#
loop_
_entity.id
_entity.type
_entity.pdbx_description
1 polymer ?
#
loop_
_entity_poly.entity_id
_entity_poly.type
_entity_poly.pdbx_seq_one_letter_code
_entity_poly.pdbx_strand_id
1 'polypeptide(L)'
;MNYKKTSNSLIALSIALIVIGLLSLVFIYHAITSLEHDAKAINLAGVVRGGIQRLSKLELDKAHGDTLLKKNDIIDQIDQNVIFLSRYPNTRLFQSINPSWIEQVVILENLWNKYKITLDRYHNSATEENSKALFLKSEEAWYVADKTVLMSQVHTEGKIREINILYILVFLSILSSIMVLITLYRKVRNRLEYDACFDCLTGLLNRHCYTKEIEEEVSRSHGLQCELSLILFDIDNFKQVNDKFGHNVGDKVLIAVGNVVKARLRKSDSLFRIGGEEFAIICSDTGVNKALQLADKIRVEVSKYAFDAVDHLTLSFGIAGLDNVGNSLSLFNKADSALFVAKKSGKNLVKCYQNEPTNVVHFNPNIGNQGVSPS
;
A
#
# COMPACT_ATOMS: atom_id res chain seq x y z
N MET A 1 -4.52 -17.66 17.95
CA MET A 1 -5.82 -16.96 18.12
C MET A 1 -5.77 -15.43 17.90
N ASN A 2 -4.67 -14.73 18.15
CA ASN A 2 -4.54 -13.27 17.97
C ASN A 2 -4.49 -12.78 16.48
N TYR A 3 -4.08 -13.63 15.54
CA TYR A 3 -3.86 -13.23 14.16
C TYR A 3 -5.17 -12.95 13.39
N LYS A 4 -6.17 -13.81 13.55
CA LYS A 4 -7.49 -13.63 12.91
C LYS A 4 -8.16 -12.33 13.36
N LYS A 5 -7.95 -11.97 14.63
CA LYS A 5 -8.48 -10.73 15.23
C LYS A 5 -7.82 -9.47 14.66
N THR A 6 -6.49 -9.48 14.46
CA THR A 6 -5.75 -8.34 13.87
C THR A 6 -6.03 -8.15 12.38
N SER A 7 -6.21 -9.25 11.62
CA SER A 7 -6.59 -9.18 10.20
C SER A 7 -7.98 -8.59 10.03
N ASN A 8 -8.96 -9.05 10.82
CA ASN A 8 -10.33 -8.52 10.77
C ASN A 8 -10.39 -7.04 11.17
N SER A 9 -9.59 -6.61 12.15
CA SER A 9 -9.53 -5.19 12.54
C SER A 9 -8.96 -4.30 11.43
N LEU A 10 -7.94 -4.76 10.69
CA LEU A 10 -7.39 -4.01 9.56
C LEU A 10 -8.35 -3.94 8.37
N ILE A 11 -9.09 -5.02 8.09
CA ILE A 11 -10.14 -5.02 7.07
C ILE A 11 -11.26 -4.07 7.45
N ALA A 12 -11.72 -4.11 8.71
CA ALA A 12 -12.74 -3.21 9.21
C ALA A 12 -12.30 -1.73 9.11
N LEU A 13 -11.03 -1.44 9.44
CA LEU A 13 -10.46 -0.10 9.31
C LEU A 13 -10.43 0.37 7.85
N SER A 14 -10.02 -0.49 6.90
CA SER A 14 -9.99 -0.13 5.49
C SER A 14 -11.40 0.12 4.92
N ILE A 15 -12.39 -0.67 5.32
CA ILE A 15 -13.80 -0.44 4.94
C ILE A 15 -14.29 0.90 5.51
N ALA A 16 -14.01 1.19 6.77
CA ALA A 16 -14.39 2.46 7.40
C ALA A 16 -13.77 3.67 6.66
N LEU A 17 -12.50 3.61 6.28
CA LEU A 17 -11.82 4.66 5.52
C LEU A 17 -12.43 4.86 4.12
N ILE A 18 -12.82 3.78 3.43
CA ILE A 18 -13.50 3.85 2.14
C ILE A 18 -14.87 4.52 2.29
N VAL A 19 -15.64 4.15 3.30
CA VAL A 19 -16.97 4.75 3.58
C VAL A 19 -16.82 6.24 3.89
N ILE A 20 -15.86 6.64 4.71
CA ILE A 20 -15.57 8.04 5.01
C ILE A 20 -15.20 8.79 3.72
N GLY A 21 -14.37 8.20 2.85
CA GLY A 21 -14.01 8.78 1.56
C GLY A 21 -15.22 9.01 0.65
N LEU A 22 -16.12 8.04 0.55
CA LEU A 22 -17.34 8.17 -0.24
C LEU A 22 -18.28 9.25 0.31
N LEU A 23 -18.50 9.31 1.63
CA LEU A 23 -19.30 10.35 2.27
C LEU A 23 -18.71 11.75 2.04
N SER A 24 -17.37 11.86 2.08
CA SER A 24 -16.69 13.12 1.82
C SER A 24 -16.86 13.59 0.37
N LEU A 25 -16.88 12.67 -0.61
CA LEU A 25 -17.16 13.01 -2.02
C LEU A 25 -18.57 13.57 -2.21
N VAL A 26 -19.56 12.98 -1.54
CA VAL A 26 -20.93 13.49 -1.57
C VAL A 26 -20.99 14.91 -0.97
N PHE A 27 -20.30 15.14 0.13
CA PHE A 27 -20.25 16.46 0.76
C PHE A 27 -19.54 17.48 -0.14
N ILE A 28 -18.43 17.11 -0.79
CA ILE A 28 -17.70 17.97 -1.77
C ILE A 28 -18.63 18.33 -2.93
N TYR A 29 -19.37 17.38 -3.48
CA TYR A 29 -20.30 17.64 -4.57
C TYR A 29 -21.35 18.70 -4.15
N HIS A 30 -21.95 18.56 -2.97
CA HIS A 30 -22.88 19.55 -2.43
C HIS A 30 -22.23 20.92 -2.19
N ALA A 31 -21.00 20.95 -1.73
CA ALA A 31 -20.26 22.17 -1.50
C ALA A 31 -19.96 22.92 -2.82
N ILE A 32 -19.60 22.21 -3.89
CA ILE A 32 -19.34 22.80 -5.22
C ILE A 32 -20.62 23.38 -5.80
N THR A 33 -21.74 22.64 -5.76
CA THR A 33 -23.02 23.16 -6.24
C THR A 33 -23.49 24.40 -5.47
N SER A 34 -23.13 24.48 -4.18
CA SER A 34 -23.36 25.67 -3.36
C SER A 34 -22.53 26.88 -3.85
N LEU A 35 -21.26 26.68 -4.23
CA LEU A 35 -20.40 27.75 -4.75
C LEU A 35 -20.92 28.33 -6.06
N GLU A 36 -21.49 27.53 -6.96
CA GLU A 36 -22.09 28.02 -8.21
C GLU A 36 -23.25 28.99 -7.92
N HIS A 37 -24.05 28.68 -6.92
CA HIS A 37 -25.13 29.56 -6.49
C HIS A 37 -24.61 30.85 -5.85
N ASP A 38 -23.56 30.76 -5.01
CA ASP A 38 -22.96 31.94 -4.39
C ASP A 38 -22.36 32.87 -5.44
N ALA A 39 -21.69 32.34 -6.46
CA ALA A 39 -21.18 33.11 -7.59
C ALA A 39 -22.29 33.85 -8.34
N LYS A 40 -23.45 33.21 -8.51
CA LYS A 40 -24.64 33.85 -9.11
C LYS A 40 -25.15 34.99 -8.22
N ALA A 41 -25.22 34.82 -6.90
CA ALA A 41 -25.64 35.85 -5.98
C ALA A 41 -24.71 37.07 -5.99
N ILE A 42 -23.37 36.85 -6.02
CA ILE A 42 -22.36 37.89 -6.15
C ILE A 42 -22.56 38.68 -7.44
N ASN A 43 -22.73 37.98 -8.57
CA ASN A 43 -22.92 38.59 -9.87
C ASN A 43 -24.21 39.45 -9.89
N LEU A 44 -25.32 38.92 -9.39
CA LEU A 44 -26.60 39.66 -9.33
C LEU A 44 -26.53 40.89 -8.42
N ALA A 45 -25.90 40.80 -7.25
CA ALA A 45 -25.63 41.94 -6.40
C ALA A 45 -24.75 43.01 -7.10
N GLY A 46 -23.75 42.57 -7.88
CA GLY A 46 -22.95 43.45 -8.74
C GLY A 46 -23.76 44.16 -9.82
N VAL A 47 -24.72 43.47 -10.44
CA VAL A 47 -25.64 44.05 -11.43
C VAL A 47 -26.54 45.06 -10.77
N VAL A 48 -27.06 44.80 -9.57
CA VAL A 48 -27.85 45.76 -8.78
C VAL A 48 -27.05 47.02 -8.49
N ARG A 49 -25.83 46.87 -7.99
CA ARG A 49 -24.92 47.99 -7.71
C ARG A 49 -24.66 48.86 -8.94
N GLY A 50 -24.28 48.21 -10.05
CA GLY A 50 -23.98 48.91 -11.33
C GLY A 50 -25.26 49.54 -11.94
N GLY A 51 -26.39 48.86 -11.80
CA GLY A 51 -27.69 49.34 -12.25
C GLY A 51 -28.16 50.62 -11.55
N ILE A 52 -28.06 50.68 -10.21
CA ILE A 52 -28.39 51.86 -9.41
C ILE A 52 -27.55 53.08 -9.87
N GLN A 53 -26.21 52.90 -10.00
CA GLN A 53 -25.32 53.93 -10.43
C GLN A 53 -25.64 54.42 -11.85
N ARG A 54 -25.90 53.51 -12.79
CA ARG A 54 -26.26 53.82 -14.18
C ARG A 54 -27.61 54.54 -14.27
N LEU A 55 -28.58 54.08 -13.52
CA LEU A 55 -29.92 54.70 -13.48
C LEU A 55 -29.83 56.14 -12.96
N SER A 56 -29.13 56.36 -11.83
CA SER A 56 -28.94 57.69 -11.26
C SER A 56 -28.24 58.67 -12.23
N LYS A 57 -27.20 58.18 -12.96
CA LYS A 57 -26.54 58.96 -13.96
C LYS A 57 -27.44 59.35 -15.11
N LEU A 58 -28.27 58.40 -15.59
CA LEU A 58 -29.23 58.64 -16.70
C LEU A 58 -30.39 59.57 -16.30
N GLU A 59 -30.77 59.58 -15.02
CA GLU A 59 -31.83 60.48 -14.50
C GLU A 59 -31.34 61.90 -14.32
N LEU A 60 -30.11 62.10 -13.86
CA LEU A 60 -29.55 63.41 -13.59
C LEU A 60 -28.95 64.08 -14.83
N ASP A 61 -28.71 63.32 -15.89
CA ASP A 61 -28.21 63.87 -17.17
C ASP A 61 -29.37 64.37 -18.05
N LYS A 62 -29.56 65.72 -18.03
CA LYS A 62 -30.61 66.41 -18.76
C LYS A 62 -30.44 66.42 -20.28
N ALA A 63 -29.30 65.92 -20.81
CA ALA A 63 -28.93 66.11 -22.21
C ALA A 63 -29.49 65.05 -23.19
N HIS A 64 -30.09 63.94 -22.73
CA HIS A 64 -30.45 62.81 -23.58
C HIS A 64 -31.93 62.44 -23.51
N GLY A 65 -32.75 62.95 -24.39
CA GLY A 65 -34.23 62.78 -24.45
C GLY A 65 -34.71 61.37 -24.82
N ASP A 66 -33.89 60.40 -25.15
CA ASP A 66 -34.29 59.12 -25.80
C ASP A 66 -34.08 57.89 -24.91
N THR A 67 -34.12 58.06 -23.59
CA THR A 67 -33.65 57.03 -22.65
C THR A 67 -34.73 56.37 -21.80
N LEU A 68 -36.03 56.68 -21.94
CA LEU A 68 -37.11 56.16 -21.10
C LEU A 68 -37.24 54.63 -21.14
N LEU A 69 -37.18 54.01 -22.31
CA LEU A 69 -37.20 52.54 -22.46
C LEU A 69 -36.01 51.87 -21.77
N LYS A 70 -34.81 52.41 -21.92
CA LYS A 70 -33.58 51.90 -21.27
C LYS A 70 -33.63 52.03 -19.75
N LYS A 71 -34.28 53.03 -19.20
CA LYS A 71 -34.47 53.24 -17.75
C LYS A 71 -35.41 52.20 -17.15
N ASN A 72 -36.54 51.94 -17.80
CA ASN A 72 -37.47 50.91 -17.33
C ASN A 72 -36.84 49.51 -17.34
N ASP A 73 -36.11 49.16 -18.38
CA ASP A 73 -35.36 47.89 -18.48
C ASP A 73 -34.35 47.72 -17.30
N ILE A 74 -33.67 48.81 -16.90
CA ILE A 74 -32.74 48.78 -15.76
C ILE A 74 -33.48 48.61 -14.45
N ILE A 75 -34.61 49.31 -14.24
CA ILE A 75 -35.45 49.18 -13.06
C ILE A 75 -35.98 47.76 -12.94
N ASP A 76 -36.54 47.19 -13.99
CA ASP A 76 -37.03 45.81 -14.03
C ASP A 76 -35.94 44.80 -13.72
N GLN A 77 -34.74 44.99 -14.29
CA GLN A 77 -33.61 44.15 -14.05
C GLN A 77 -33.17 44.20 -12.56
N ILE A 78 -33.11 45.39 -11.96
CA ILE A 78 -32.77 45.55 -10.54
C ILE A 78 -33.84 44.89 -9.68
N ASP A 79 -35.14 45.13 -9.96
CA ASP A 79 -36.27 44.52 -9.23
C ASP A 79 -36.17 43.00 -9.22
N GLN A 80 -36.01 42.38 -10.39
CA GLN A 80 -35.84 40.92 -10.50
C GLN A 80 -34.65 40.41 -9.70
N ASN A 81 -33.51 41.09 -9.77
CA ASN A 81 -32.33 40.69 -9.07
C ASN A 81 -32.43 40.86 -7.55
N VAL A 82 -33.04 41.94 -7.07
CA VAL A 82 -33.29 42.15 -5.62
C VAL A 82 -34.29 41.10 -5.09
N ILE A 83 -35.34 40.78 -5.83
CA ILE A 83 -36.31 39.73 -5.48
C ILE A 83 -35.61 38.34 -5.46
N PHE A 84 -34.73 38.08 -6.42
CA PHE A 84 -33.95 36.83 -6.40
C PHE A 84 -33.04 36.75 -5.19
N LEU A 85 -32.31 37.80 -4.86
CA LEU A 85 -31.42 37.85 -3.71
C LEU A 85 -32.20 37.68 -2.38
N SER A 86 -33.38 38.29 -2.25
CA SER A 86 -34.22 38.15 -1.04
C SER A 86 -34.81 36.75 -0.85
N ARG A 87 -35.12 36.04 -1.93
CA ARG A 87 -35.60 34.64 -1.92
C ARG A 87 -34.49 33.59 -1.81
N TYR A 88 -33.26 33.97 -2.06
CA TYR A 88 -32.11 33.07 -2.14
C TYR A 88 -31.85 32.23 -0.88
N PRO A 89 -32.02 32.69 0.36
CA PRO A 89 -31.85 31.89 1.55
C PRO A 89 -32.81 30.71 1.68
N ASN A 90 -34.02 30.83 1.16
CA ASN A 90 -35.09 29.85 1.37
C ASN A 90 -34.98 28.57 0.48
N THR A 91 -34.02 28.54 -0.44
CA THR A 91 -33.88 27.41 -1.38
C THR A 91 -32.85 26.37 -0.94
N ARG A 92 -32.26 26.49 0.27
CA ARG A 92 -31.13 25.68 0.71
C ARG A 92 -31.47 24.76 1.90
N LEU A 93 -31.43 23.46 1.64
CA LEU A 93 -31.72 22.42 2.65
C LEU A 93 -30.59 22.20 3.71
N PHE A 94 -29.37 22.68 3.52
CA PHE A 94 -28.23 22.33 4.39
C PHE A 94 -27.17 23.43 4.60
N GLN A 95 -27.50 24.73 4.50
CA GLN A 95 -26.50 25.77 4.70
C GLN A 95 -26.77 26.62 5.93
N SER A 96 -25.70 26.79 6.75
CA SER A 96 -25.62 27.87 7.73
C SER A 96 -25.67 29.20 6.98
N ILE A 97 -26.86 29.75 6.82
CA ILE A 97 -27.05 31.09 6.26
C ILE A 97 -26.45 32.05 7.25
N ASN A 98 -25.51 32.90 6.80
CA ASN A 98 -25.00 33.96 7.66
C ASN A 98 -26.14 34.93 7.94
N PRO A 99 -26.63 35.05 9.18
CA PRO A 99 -27.76 35.94 9.52
C PRO A 99 -27.52 37.37 9.06
N SER A 100 -26.26 37.84 9.12
CA SER A 100 -25.88 39.18 8.69
C SER A 100 -26.04 39.42 7.18
N TRP A 101 -25.90 38.36 6.35
CA TRP A 101 -26.12 38.47 4.92
C TRP A 101 -27.61 38.64 4.57
N ILE A 102 -28.52 37.87 5.25
CA ILE A 102 -29.96 38.04 5.09
C ILE A 102 -30.39 39.44 5.47
N GLU A 103 -29.95 39.91 6.63
CA GLU A 103 -30.21 41.26 7.10
C GLU A 103 -29.75 42.31 6.08
N GLN A 104 -28.57 42.15 5.50
CA GLN A 104 -28.02 43.04 4.50
C GLN A 104 -28.86 43.07 3.21
N VAL A 105 -29.36 41.92 2.75
CA VAL A 105 -30.26 41.87 1.58
C VAL A 105 -31.61 42.54 1.86
N VAL A 106 -32.17 42.38 3.06
CA VAL A 106 -33.40 43.07 3.47
C VAL A 106 -33.20 44.58 3.52
N ILE A 107 -32.02 45.04 3.98
CA ILE A 107 -31.69 46.46 3.96
C ILE A 107 -31.59 46.98 2.52
N LEU A 108 -30.98 46.21 1.61
CA LEU A 108 -30.87 46.55 0.20
C LEU A 108 -32.24 46.66 -0.45
N GLU A 109 -33.15 45.70 -0.23
CA GLU A 109 -34.53 45.68 -0.76
C GLU A 109 -35.33 46.91 -0.26
N ASN A 110 -35.24 47.20 1.03
CA ASN A 110 -35.89 48.37 1.61
C ASN A 110 -35.35 49.68 1.04
N LEU A 111 -34.06 49.84 0.86
CA LEU A 111 -33.45 51.03 0.27
C LEU A 111 -33.75 51.19 -1.22
N TRP A 112 -33.79 50.09 -1.97
CA TRP A 112 -34.19 50.10 -3.37
C TRP A 112 -35.66 50.56 -3.50
N ASN A 113 -36.56 50.10 -2.68
CA ASN A 113 -37.97 50.55 -2.68
C ASN A 113 -38.07 52.06 -2.32
N LYS A 114 -37.30 52.55 -1.35
CA LYS A 114 -37.22 53.97 -1.05
C LYS A 114 -36.65 54.81 -2.19
N TYR A 115 -35.64 54.26 -2.90
CA TYR A 115 -35.11 54.92 -4.08
C TYR A 115 -36.15 55.06 -5.16
N LYS A 116 -36.94 54.02 -5.47
CA LYS A 116 -38.04 54.08 -6.46
C LYS A 116 -39.06 55.15 -6.12
N ILE A 117 -39.47 55.23 -4.85
CA ILE A 117 -40.41 56.27 -4.40
C ILE A 117 -39.80 57.69 -4.59
N THR A 118 -38.50 57.83 -4.35
CA THR A 118 -37.84 59.12 -4.55
C THR A 118 -37.69 59.46 -6.04
N LEU A 119 -37.49 58.42 -6.87
CA LEU A 119 -37.42 58.56 -8.32
C LEU A 119 -38.79 59.00 -8.89
N ASP A 120 -39.88 58.39 -8.47
CA ASP A 120 -41.23 58.77 -8.87
C ASP A 120 -41.57 60.21 -8.47
N ARG A 121 -41.13 60.64 -7.27
CA ARG A 121 -41.29 62.00 -6.81
C ARG A 121 -40.50 63.01 -7.67
N TYR A 122 -39.29 62.63 -8.09
CA TYR A 122 -38.47 63.44 -9.00
C TYR A 122 -39.11 63.56 -10.39
N HIS A 123 -39.69 62.45 -10.93
CA HIS A 123 -40.41 62.46 -12.21
C HIS A 123 -41.66 63.36 -12.16
N ASN A 124 -42.40 63.39 -11.05
CA ASN A 124 -43.57 64.19 -10.89
C ASN A 124 -43.25 65.70 -10.68
N SER A 125 -42.06 66.01 -10.10
CA SER A 125 -41.62 67.38 -9.81
C SER A 125 -40.10 67.44 -9.79
N ALA A 126 -39.49 67.85 -10.91
CA ALA A 126 -38.02 67.97 -11.09
C ALA A 126 -37.47 69.25 -10.46
N THR A 127 -37.66 69.43 -9.15
CA THR A 127 -37.09 70.52 -8.37
C THR A 127 -35.63 70.20 -7.98
N GLU A 128 -34.86 71.22 -7.66
CA GLU A 128 -33.49 71.09 -7.18
C GLU A 128 -33.40 70.21 -5.89
N GLU A 129 -34.43 70.38 -5.00
CA GLU A 129 -34.57 69.64 -3.77
C GLU A 129 -34.75 68.14 -4.07
N ASN A 130 -35.69 67.80 -4.98
CA ASN A 130 -35.95 66.42 -5.40
C ASN A 130 -34.77 65.81 -6.12
N SER A 131 -34.01 66.58 -6.92
CA SER A 131 -32.79 66.13 -7.55
C SER A 131 -31.73 65.78 -6.54
N LYS A 132 -31.52 66.63 -5.53
CA LYS A 132 -30.57 66.36 -4.44
C LYS A 132 -31.02 65.17 -3.59
N ALA A 133 -32.31 64.99 -3.31
CA ALA A 133 -32.84 63.86 -2.57
C ALA A 133 -32.61 62.54 -3.35
N LEU A 134 -32.85 62.52 -4.68
CA LEU A 134 -32.58 61.38 -5.55
C LEU A 134 -31.12 61.02 -5.57
N PHE A 135 -30.21 61.99 -5.69
CA PHE A 135 -28.76 61.77 -5.65
C PHE A 135 -28.33 61.15 -4.31
N LEU A 136 -28.72 61.72 -3.19
CA LEU A 136 -28.41 61.18 -1.88
C LEU A 136 -28.94 59.78 -1.67
N LYS A 137 -30.14 59.48 -2.15
CA LYS A 137 -30.75 58.14 -2.02
C LYS A 137 -30.07 57.11 -2.94
N SER A 138 -29.58 57.56 -4.13
CA SER A 138 -28.79 56.70 -4.98
C SER A 138 -27.43 56.28 -4.40
N GLU A 139 -26.75 57.24 -3.74
CA GLU A 139 -25.47 56.95 -3.08
C GLU A 139 -25.67 55.96 -1.90
N GLU A 140 -26.74 56.18 -1.10
CA GLU A 140 -27.10 55.26 -0.01
C GLU A 140 -27.40 53.84 -0.51
N ALA A 141 -28.22 53.73 -1.57
CA ALA A 141 -28.59 52.44 -2.17
C ALA A 141 -27.39 51.77 -2.81
N TRP A 142 -26.51 52.54 -3.49
CA TRP A 142 -25.27 52.04 -4.06
C TRP A 142 -24.30 51.50 -3.00
N TYR A 143 -24.12 52.26 -1.90
CA TYR A 143 -23.27 51.83 -0.79
C TYR A 143 -23.71 50.50 -0.17
N VAL A 144 -25.03 50.33 0.04
CA VAL A 144 -25.58 49.12 0.59
C VAL A 144 -25.48 47.95 -0.41
N ALA A 145 -25.66 48.22 -1.72
CA ALA A 145 -25.45 47.20 -2.76
C ALA A 145 -23.98 46.76 -2.82
N ASP A 146 -23.04 47.70 -2.73
CA ASP A 146 -21.59 47.42 -2.68
C ASP A 146 -21.22 46.57 -1.47
N LYS A 147 -21.75 46.92 -0.30
CA LYS A 147 -21.58 46.15 0.94
C LYS A 147 -22.15 44.73 0.81
N THR A 148 -23.28 44.56 0.11
CA THR A 148 -23.88 43.23 -0.16
C THR A 148 -22.96 42.38 -1.03
N VAL A 149 -22.33 42.96 -2.07
CA VAL A 149 -21.33 42.28 -2.91
C VAL A 149 -20.15 41.81 -2.06
N LEU A 150 -19.57 42.73 -1.26
CA LEU A 150 -18.43 42.43 -0.41
C LEU A 150 -18.73 41.30 0.62
N MET A 151 -19.87 41.37 1.27
CA MET A 151 -20.28 40.33 2.24
C MET A 151 -20.48 38.98 1.55
N SER A 152 -21.04 38.96 0.34
CA SER A 152 -21.16 37.74 -0.45
C SER A 152 -19.80 37.14 -0.82
N GLN A 153 -18.83 37.97 -1.20
CA GLN A 153 -17.45 37.55 -1.52
C GLN A 153 -16.76 36.93 -0.31
N VAL A 154 -16.77 37.61 0.85
CA VAL A 154 -16.15 37.11 2.08
C VAL A 154 -16.78 35.79 2.51
N HIS A 155 -18.09 35.64 2.36
CA HIS A 155 -18.78 34.38 2.68
C HIS A 155 -18.33 33.23 1.74
N THR A 156 -18.22 33.49 0.46
CA THR A 156 -17.76 32.52 -0.55
C THR A 156 -16.31 32.12 -0.33
N GLU A 157 -15.43 33.07 -0.01
CA GLU A 157 -14.02 32.78 0.30
C GLU A 157 -13.88 31.87 1.53
N GLY A 158 -14.71 32.09 2.56
CA GLY A 158 -14.77 31.21 3.73
C GLY A 158 -15.11 29.77 3.35
N LYS A 159 -16.12 29.57 2.50
CA LYS A 159 -16.51 28.24 1.99
C LYS A 159 -15.43 27.57 1.16
N ILE A 160 -14.75 28.31 0.29
CA ILE A 160 -13.63 27.78 -0.52
C ILE A 160 -12.54 27.25 0.42
N ARG A 161 -12.23 27.95 1.50
CA ARG A 161 -11.25 27.50 2.48
C ARG A 161 -11.66 26.19 3.16
N GLU A 162 -12.92 26.06 3.57
CA GLU A 162 -13.46 24.82 4.16
C GLU A 162 -13.39 23.65 3.19
N ILE A 163 -13.74 23.88 1.92
CA ILE A 163 -13.66 22.86 0.86
C ILE A 163 -12.21 22.41 0.64
N ASN A 164 -11.24 23.34 0.62
CA ASN A 164 -9.83 22.99 0.46
C ASN A 164 -9.33 22.11 1.62
N ILE A 165 -9.72 22.41 2.85
CA ILE A 165 -9.40 21.56 4.01
C ILE A 165 -9.99 20.16 3.83
N LEU A 166 -11.23 20.08 3.35
CA LEU A 166 -11.89 18.79 3.10
C LEU A 166 -11.17 17.98 2.01
N TYR A 167 -10.72 18.62 0.92
CA TYR A 167 -9.91 17.95 -0.11
C TYR A 167 -8.62 17.35 0.47
N ILE A 168 -7.94 18.09 1.34
CA ILE A 168 -6.72 17.59 2.00
C ILE A 168 -7.05 16.37 2.87
N LEU A 169 -8.14 16.40 3.64
CA LEU A 169 -8.55 15.27 4.48
C LEU A 169 -8.91 14.03 3.64
N VAL A 170 -9.61 14.20 2.53
CA VAL A 170 -9.93 13.10 1.60
C VAL A 170 -8.66 12.53 1.00
N PHE A 171 -7.74 13.36 0.55
CA PHE A 171 -6.46 12.92 0.02
C PHE A 171 -5.66 12.10 1.05
N LEU A 172 -5.57 12.57 2.30
CA LEU A 172 -4.91 11.85 3.38
C LEU A 172 -5.60 10.51 3.70
N SER A 173 -6.92 10.46 3.66
CA SER A 173 -7.68 9.21 3.88
C SER A 173 -7.42 8.17 2.79
N ILE A 174 -7.34 8.60 1.52
CA ILE A 174 -6.99 7.73 0.40
C ILE A 174 -5.55 7.19 0.56
N LEU A 175 -4.60 8.06 0.88
CA LEU A 175 -3.21 7.67 1.09
C LEU A 175 -3.08 6.65 2.23
N SER A 176 -3.79 6.87 3.33
CA SER A 176 -3.85 5.94 4.47
C SER A 176 -4.44 4.58 4.06
N SER A 177 -5.52 4.57 3.26
CA SER A 177 -6.13 3.34 2.75
C SER A 177 -5.18 2.53 1.87
N ILE A 178 -4.45 3.19 0.97
CA ILE A 178 -3.44 2.56 0.12
C ILE A 178 -2.34 1.94 0.98
N MET A 179 -1.86 2.64 2.01
CA MET A 179 -0.83 2.14 2.92
C MET A 179 -1.29 0.88 3.67
N VAL A 180 -2.55 0.84 4.13
CA VAL A 180 -3.15 -0.34 4.77
C VAL A 180 -3.22 -1.52 3.79
N LEU A 181 -3.67 -1.28 2.55
CA LEU A 181 -3.74 -2.32 1.51
C LEU A 181 -2.37 -2.91 1.17
N ILE A 182 -1.34 -2.06 1.02
CA ILE A 182 0.04 -2.51 0.78
C ILE A 182 0.54 -3.37 1.95
N THR A 183 0.25 -2.96 3.18
CA THR A 183 0.65 -3.70 4.38
C THR A 183 -0.03 -5.07 4.45
N LEU A 184 -1.33 -5.14 4.16
CA LEU A 184 -2.08 -6.40 4.08
C LEU A 184 -1.55 -7.30 2.98
N TYR A 185 -1.33 -6.76 1.77
CA TYR A 185 -0.77 -7.50 0.64
C TYR A 185 0.60 -8.11 0.98
N ARG A 186 1.53 -7.31 1.53
CA ARG A 186 2.86 -7.79 1.96
C ARG A 186 2.74 -8.89 3.01
N LYS A 187 1.85 -8.73 3.99
CA LYS A 187 1.66 -9.71 5.07
C LYS A 187 1.09 -11.03 4.55
N VAL A 188 0.12 -10.99 3.64
CA VAL A 188 -0.46 -12.19 3.01
C VAL A 188 0.59 -12.88 2.14
N ARG A 189 1.30 -12.12 1.30
CA ARG A 189 2.34 -12.65 0.43
C ARG A 189 3.45 -13.33 1.22
N ASN A 190 4.01 -12.67 2.24
CA ASN A 190 5.08 -13.24 3.07
C ASN A 190 4.65 -14.54 3.76
N ARG A 191 3.37 -14.64 4.14
CA ARG A 191 2.85 -15.87 4.74
C ARG A 191 2.72 -16.98 3.72
N LEU A 192 2.19 -16.69 2.53
CA LEU A 192 2.11 -17.67 1.45
C LEU A 192 3.50 -18.17 1.05
N GLU A 193 4.48 -17.28 0.97
CA GLU A 193 5.88 -17.63 0.70
C GLU A 193 6.47 -18.49 1.83
N TYR A 194 6.18 -18.16 3.10
CA TYR A 194 6.62 -18.95 4.24
C TYR A 194 5.98 -20.36 4.22
N ASP A 195 4.66 -20.44 4.08
CA ASP A 195 3.95 -21.73 4.05
C ASP A 195 4.36 -22.56 2.80
N ALA A 196 4.78 -21.90 1.71
CA ALA A 196 5.31 -22.54 0.51
C ALA A 196 6.77 -23.00 0.63
N CYS A 197 7.54 -22.51 1.62
CA CYS A 197 8.97 -22.79 1.78
C CYS A 197 9.30 -23.84 2.83
N PHE A 198 8.38 -24.18 3.71
CA PHE A 198 8.65 -25.14 4.80
C PHE A 198 7.95 -26.48 4.56
N ASP A 199 8.63 -27.56 4.90
CA ASP A 199 8.05 -28.89 4.99
C ASP A 199 7.14 -28.99 6.22
N CYS A 200 5.89 -29.34 6.03
CA CYS A 200 4.88 -29.32 7.09
C CYS A 200 5.12 -30.37 8.21
N LEU A 201 5.87 -31.45 7.93
CA LEU A 201 6.19 -32.47 8.91
C LEU A 201 7.41 -32.09 9.75
N THR A 202 8.51 -31.73 9.10
CA THR A 202 9.81 -31.53 9.77
C THR A 202 10.08 -30.09 10.16
N GLY A 203 9.34 -29.12 9.60
CA GLY A 203 9.60 -27.68 9.76
C GLY A 203 10.92 -27.21 9.14
N LEU A 204 11.58 -28.04 8.34
CA LEU A 204 12.75 -27.67 7.54
C LEU A 204 12.32 -26.97 6.25
N LEU A 205 13.27 -26.37 5.56
CA LEU A 205 13.02 -25.85 4.21
C LEU A 205 12.67 -27.01 3.26
N ASN A 206 11.73 -26.78 2.35
CA ASN A 206 11.24 -27.79 1.43
C ASN A 206 11.97 -27.73 0.08
N ARG A 207 11.61 -28.64 -0.85
CA ARG A 207 12.17 -28.72 -2.20
C ARG A 207 12.00 -27.43 -3.01
N HIS A 208 10.89 -26.70 -2.82
CA HIS A 208 10.66 -25.44 -3.55
C HIS A 208 11.68 -24.36 -3.15
N CYS A 209 11.93 -24.20 -1.86
CA CYS A 209 12.96 -23.31 -1.36
C CYS A 209 14.37 -23.77 -1.72
N TYR A 210 14.64 -25.07 -1.72
CA TYR A 210 15.92 -25.61 -2.20
C TYR A 210 16.22 -25.15 -3.62
N THR A 211 15.26 -25.30 -4.55
CA THR A 211 15.46 -24.92 -5.96
C THR A 211 15.81 -23.45 -6.13
N LYS A 212 15.15 -22.58 -5.37
CA LYS A 212 15.42 -21.15 -5.41
C LYS A 212 16.78 -20.80 -4.80
N GLU A 213 17.06 -21.30 -3.61
CA GLU A 213 18.26 -20.94 -2.85
C GLU A 213 19.54 -21.47 -3.50
N ILE A 214 19.51 -22.68 -4.10
CA ILE A 214 20.69 -23.21 -4.79
C ILE A 214 21.07 -22.41 -6.04
N GLU A 215 20.09 -21.84 -6.76
CA GLU A 215 20.35 -20.97 -7.91
C GLU A 215 20.96 -19.64 -7.47
N GLU A 216 20.45 -19.06 -6.38
CA GLU A 216 20.97 -17.83 -5.78
C GLU A 216 22.43 -18.05 -5.27
N GLU A 217 22.70 -19.15 -4.57
CA GLU A 217 24.03 -19.47 -4.04
C GLU A 217 25.06 -19.79 -5.14
N VAL A 218 24.66 -20.49 -6.21
CA VAL A 218 25.51 -20.71 -7.39
C VAL A 218 25.88 -19.36 -8.03
N SER A 219 24.90 -18.49 -8.23
CA SER A 219 25.14 -17.16 -8.80
C SER A 219 26.05 -16.32 -7.90
N ARG A 220 25.85 -16.36 -6.58
CA ARG A 220 26.68 -15.69 -5.59
C ARG A 220 28.11 -16.21 -5.58
N SER A 221 28.27 -17.55 -5.62
CA SER A 221 29.57 -18.21 -5.62
C SER A 221 30.41 -17.81 -6.85
N HIS A 222 29.81 -17.81 -8.03
CA HIS A 222 30.46 -17.35 -9.25
C HIS A 222 30.85 -15.86 -9.20
N GLY A 223 29.93 -14.99 -8.70
CA GLY A 223 30.18 -13.56 -8.61
C GLY A 223 31.28 -13.17 -7.61
N LEU A 224 31.37 -13.87 -6.49
CA LEU A 224 32.35 -13.61 -5.42
C LEU A 224 33.56 -14.51 -5.47
N GLN A 225 33.61 -15.48 -6.37
CA GLN A 225 34.64 -16.52 -6.46
C GLN A 225 34.84 -17.27 -5.14
N CYS A 226 33.75 -17.58 -4.45
CA CYS A 226 33.77 -18.32 -3.20
C CYS A 226 33.37 -19.78 -3.42
N GLU A 227 33.81 -20.66 -2.52
CA GLU A 227 33.50 -22.09 -2.59
C GLU A 227 32.04 -22.37 -2.22
N LEU A 228 31.43 -23.29 -2.94
CA LEU A 228 30.07 -23.78 -2.63
C LEU A 228 30.07 -25.30 -2.70
N SER A 229 29.53 -25.96 -1.70
CA SER A 229 29.32 -27.41 -1.67
C SER A 229 27.86 -27.76 -1.41
N LEU A 230 27.42 -28.81 -2.07
CA LEU A 230 26.11 -29.43 -1.88
C LEU A 230 26.32 -30.80 -1.25
N ILE A 231 25.61 -31.08 -0.14
CA ILE A 231 25.52 -32.38 0.49
C ILE A 231 24.08 -32.88 0.29
N LEU A 232 23.93 -34.02 -0.38
CA LEU A 232 22.66 -34.77 -0.41
C LEU A 232 22.76 -35.95 0.54
N PHE A 233 21.72 -36.24 1.29
CA PHE A 233 21.70 -37.43 2.14
C PHE A 233 20.31 -38.03 2.23
N ASP A 234 20.29 -39.31 2.60
CA ASP A 234 19.09 -40.11 2.64
C ASP A 234 19.16 -41.10 3.83
N ILE A 235 18.00 -41.40 4.40
CA ILE A 235 17.89 -42.31 5.54
C ILE A 235 17.95 -43.77 5.05
N ASP A 236 18.98 -44.48 5.47
CA ASP A 236 19.18 -45.86 5.06
C ASP A 236 18.04 -46.77 5.54
N ASN A 237 17.45 -47.52 4.63
CA ASN A 237 16.36 -48.49 4.89
C ASN A 237 15.10 -47.86 5.52
N PHE A 238 14.80 -46.61 5.28
CA PHE A 238 13.66 -45.93 5.88
C PHE A 238 12.31 -46.63 5.61
N LYS A 239 12.16 -47.22 4.43
CA LYS A 239 10.98 -48.05 4.12
C LYS A 239 10.78 -49.18 5.13
N GLN A 240 11.86 -49.85 5.55
CA GLN A 240 11.76 -50.93 6.58
C GLN A 240 11.32 -50.40 7.94
N VAL A 241 11.70 -49.18 8.27
CA VAL A 241 11.24 -48.49 9.48
C VAL A 241 9.73 -48.29 9.42
N ASN A 242 9.21 -47.76 8.30
CA ASN A 242 7.78 -47.60 8.11
C ASN A 242 7.02 -48.91 8.09
N ASP A 243 7.54 -49.94 7.43
CA ASP A 243 6.89 -51.26 7.30
C ASP A 243 6.83 -51.98 8.67
N LYS A 244 7.86 -51.79 9.51
CA LYS A 244 7.96 -52.47 10.84
C LYS A 244 7.25 -51.71 11.93
N PHE A 245 7.34 -50.38 11.98
CA PHE A 245 6.89 -49.57 13.12
C PHE A 245 5.75 -48.62 12.77
N GLY A 246 5.33 -48.59 11.51
CA GLY A 246 4.27 -47.70 11.01
C GLY A 246 4.72 -46.28 10.71
N HIS A 247 3.95 -45.58 9.84
CA HIS A 247 4.28 -44.22 9.36
C HIS A 247 4.41 -43.19 10.48
N ASN A 248 3.66 -43.31 11.57
CA ASN A 248 3.76 -42.40 12.71
C ASN A 248 5.15 -42.42 13.39
N VAL A 249 5.82 -43.58 13.40
CA VAL A 249 7.20 -43.71 13.89
C VAL A 249 8.18 -43.16 12.85
N GLY A 250 7.96 -43.48 11.58
CA GLY A 250 8.75 -42.88 10.49
C GLY A 250 8.72 -41.35 10.52
N ASP A 251 7.57 -40.74 10.73
CA ASP A 251 7.43 -39.29 10.86
C ASP A 251 8.26 -38.72 12.02
N LYS A 252 8.24 -39.38 13.18
CA LYS A 252 9.09 -38.99 14.31
C LYS A 252 10.57 -39.11 14.01
N VAL A 253 10.97 -40.17 13.28
CA VAL A 253 12.36 -40.36 12.84
C VAL A 253 12.78 -39.23 11.89
N LEU A 254 11.96 -38.85 10.92
CA LEU A 254 12.24 -37.73 10.00
C LEU A 254 12.46 -36.40 10.76
N ILE A 255 11.60 -36.13 11.73
CA ILE A 255 11.73 -34.93 12.58
C ILE A 255 13.02 -34.98 13.43
N ALA A 256 13.31 -36.13 14.04
CA ALA A 256 14.51 -36.28 14.88
C ALA A 256 15.79 -36.15 14.04
N VAL A 257 15.89 -36.79 12.87
CA VAL A 257 17.02 -36.66 11.95
C VAL A 257 17.20 -35.20 11.55
N GLY A 258 16.14 -34.51 11.14
CA GLY A 258 16.18 -33.11 10.81
C GLY A 258 16.75 -32.23 11.94
N ASN A 259 16.34 -32.48 13.17
CA ASN A 259 16.80 -31.74 14.35
C ASN A 259 18.27 -32.02 14.67
N VAL A 260 18.71 -33.28 14.62
CA VAL A 260 20.11 -33.67 14.84
C VAL A 260 21.02 -33.02 13.82
N VAL A 261 20.65 -33.08 12.54
CA VAL A 261 21.40 -32.44 11.44
C VAL A 261 21.47 -30.93 11.65
N LYS A 262 20.32 -30.29 11.86
CA LYS A 262 20.23 -28.84 12.03
C LYS A 262 21.10 -28.31 13.18
N ALA A 263 21.23 -29.06 14.25
CA ALA A 263 22.06 -28.68 15.40
C ALA A 263 23.57 -28.61 15.07
N ARG A 264 24.01 -29.19 13.95
CA ARG A 264 25.40 -29.21 13.51
C ARG A 264 25.73 -28.19 12.44
N LEU A 265 24.71 -27.54 11.88
CA LEU A 265 24.86 -26.55 10.83
C LEU A 265 25.18 -25.17 11.38
N ARG A 266 25.92 -24.40 10.59
CA ARG A 266 26.16 -22.98 10.83
C ARG A 266 24.96 -22.16 10.36
N LYS A 267 24.91 -20.90 10.72
CA LYS A 267 23.89 -19.97 10.22
C LYS A 267 23.93 -19.75 8.71
N SER A 268 25.11 -19.96 8.10
CA SER A 268 25.33 -19.87 6.66
C SER A 268 24.90 -21.10 5.89
N ASP A 269 24.66 -22.22 6.58
CA ASP A 269 24.28 -23.47 5.94
C ASP A 269 22.75 -23.64 5.99
N SER A 270 22.15 -24.08 4.90
CA SER A 270 20.71 -24.28 4.79
C SER A 270 20.37 -25.76 4.66
N LEU A 271 19.39 -26.24 5.43
CA LEU A 271 18.91 -27.62 5.45
C LEU A 271 17.51 -27.72 4.84
N PHE A 272 17.39 -28.63 3.91
CA PHE A 272 16.14 -28.86 3.16
C PHE A 272 15.71 -30.34 3.25
N ARG A 273 14.40 -30.57 3.29
CA ARG A 273 13.81 -31.86 2.96
C ARG A 273 13.31 -31.80 1.52
N ILE A 274 13.97 -32.55 0.61
CA ILE A 274 13.72 -32.47 -0.83
C ILE A 274 12.87 -33.65 -1.36
N GLY A 275 12.71 -34.69 -0.55
CA GLY A 275 11.91 -35.87 -0.87
C GLY A 275 11.30 -36.50 0.39
N GLY A 276 10.79 -37.71 0.27
CA GLY A 276 10.20 -38.45 1.39
C GLY A 276 11.19 -38.65 2.54
N GLU A 277 12.35 -39.22 2.21
CA GLU A 277 13.47 -39.56 3.11
C GLU A 277 14.77 -38.86 2.70
N GLU A 278 14.71 -37.95 1.70
CA GLU A 278 15.83 -37.27 1.11
C GLU A 278 15.97 -35.85 1.61
N PHE A 279 17.18 -35.46 1.92
CA PHE A 279 17.54 -34.15 2.44
C PHE A 279 18.72 -33.57 1.67
N ALA A 280 18.83 -32.24 1.67
CA ALA A 280 19.93 -31.49 1.10
C ALA A 280 20.49 -30.45 2.10
N ILE A 281 21.79 -30.24 2.06
CA ILE A 281 22.45 -29.15 2.77
C ILE A 281 23.23 -28.31 1.75
N ILE A 282 22.93 -27.03 1.67
CA ILE A 282 23.72 -26.05 0.93
C ILE A 282 24.76 -25.51 1.91
N CYS A 283 26.03 -25.73 1.62
CA CYS A 283 27.15 -25.26 2.44
C CYS A 283 27.80 -24.05 1.75
N SER A 284 27.38 -22.86 2.11
CA SER A 284 27.91 -21.61 1.56
C SER A 284 29.30 -21.33 2.07
N ASP A 285 30.17 -20.76 1.22
CA ASP A 285 31.59 -20.43 1.52
C ASP A 285 32.38 -21.64 2.09
N THR A 286 32.09 -22.84 1.57
CA THR A 286 32.59 -24.10 2.11
C THR A 286 33.03 -25.02 0.99
N GLY A 287 34.30 -25.35 0.99
CA GLY A 287 34.87 -26.30 0.05
C GLY A 287 34.56 -27.76 0.42
N VAL A 288 34.74 -28.64 -0.56
CA VAL A 288 34.40 -30.07 -0.50
C VAL A 288 35.00 -30.78 0.72
N ASN A 289 36.23 -30.51 1.09
CA ASN A 289 36.88 -31.15 2.24
C ASN A 289 36.21 -30.83 3.58
N LYS A 290 35.74 -29.58 3.77
CA LYS A 290 34.98 -29.18 4.96
C LYS A 290 33.57 -29.77 4.95
N ALA A 291 32.93 -29.85 3.79
CA ALA A 291 31.64 -30.48 3.61
C ALA A 291 31.71 -31.99 3.91
N LEU A 292 32.78 -32.68 3.50
CA LEU A 292 33.04 -34.09 3.85
C LEU A 292 33.14 -34.28 5.36
N GLN A 293 33.93 -33.45 6.05
CA GLN A 293 34.07 -33.51 7.51
C GLN A 293 32.73 -33.27 8.24
N LEU A 294 31.91 -32.34 7.73
CA LEU A 294 30.60 -32.06 8.27
C LEU A 294 29.66 -33.27 8.10
N ALA A 295 29.59 -33.83 6.90
CA ALA A 295 28.77 -34.99 6.60
C ALA A 295 29.17 -36.21 7.45
N ASP A 296 30.45 -36.48 7.60
CA ASP A 296 30.91 -37.61 8.44
C ASP A 296 30.58 -37.42 9.92
N LYS A 297 30.71 -36.20 10.45
CA LYS A 297 30.29 -35.89 11.82
C LYS A 297 28.79 -36.15 12.02
N ILE A 298 27.94 -35.69 11.06
CA ILE A 298 26.51 -35.92 11.10
C ILE A 298 26.19 -37.41 11.03
N ARG A 299 26.84 -38.16 10.12
CA ARG A 299 26.69 -39.60 9.97
C ARG A 299 26.97 -40.34 11.28
N VAL A 300 28.08 -40.06 11.92
CA VAL A 300 28.48 -40.69 13.19
C VAL A 300 27.52 -40.33 14.33
N GLU A 301 27.02 -39.10 14.35
CA GLU A 301 26.11 -38.66 15.39
C GLU A 301 24.72 -39.31 15.24
N VAL A 302 24.16 -39.33 14.03
CA VAL A 302 22.88 -40.00 13.76
C VAL A 302 22.98 -41.51 14.04
N SER A 303 24.09 -42.17 13.69
CA SER A 303 24.27 -43.56 13.97
C SER A 303 24.33 -43.93 15.46
N LYS A 304 24.64 -42.93 16.33
CA LYS A 304 24.69 -43.06 17.80
C LYS A 304 23.47 -42.50 18.47
N TYR A 305 22.58 -41.81 17.74
CA TYR A 305 21.42 -41.18 18.32
C TYR A 305 20.38 -42.20 18.72
N ALA A 306 19.85 -42.10 19.96
CA ALA A 306 18.80 -42.98 20.46
C ALA A 306 17.44 -42.51 19.96
N PHE A 307 16.90 -43.18 18.96
CA PHE A 307 15.54 -42.94 18.47
C PHE A 307 14.53 -43.72 19.34
N ASP A 308 13.41 -43.11 19.72
CA ASP A 308 12.44 -43.66 20.68
C ASP A 308 11.92 -45.09 20.38
N ALA A 309 11.91 -45.46 19.09
CA ALA A 309 11.32 -46.75 18.67
C ALA A 309 12.22 -47.54 17.69
N VAL A 310 13.39 -47.00 17.31
CA VAL A 310 14.27 -47.60 16.28
C VAL A 310 15.66 -47.72 16.89
N ASP A 311 16.13 -48.96 17.05
CA ASP A 311 17.43 -49.22 17.69
C ASP A 311 18.63 -48.71 16.93
N HIS A 312 18.56 -48.69 15.58
CA HIS A 312 19.68 -48.30 14.75
C HIS A 312 19.21 -47.67 13.46
N LEU A 313 19.71 -46.46 13.21
CA LEU A 313 19.43 -45.70 11.97
C LEU A 313 20.75 -45.14 11.44
N THR A 314 20.95 -45.22 10.14
CA THR A 314 22.13 -44.65 9.47
C THR A 314 21.71 -43.75 8.29
N LEU A 315 22.65 -42.91 7.90
CA LEU A 315 22.48 -42.03 6.74
C LEU A 315 23.60 -42.29 5.74
N SER A 316 23.23 -42.24 4.45
CA SER A 316 24.18 -42.19 3.35
C SER A 316 24.26 -40.79 2.76
N PHE A 317 25.48 -40.36 2.43
CA PHE A 317 25.78 -39.00 1.96
C PHE A 317 26.46 -38.97 0.62
N GLY A 318 26.06 -38.06 -0.25
CA GLY A 318 26.73 -37.68 -1.48
C GLY A 318 27.08 -36.21 -1.50
N ILE A 319 28.30 -35.88 -1.86
CA ILE A 319 28.82 -34.51 -1.80
C ILE A 319 29.39 -34.11 -3.16
N ALA A 320 29.12 -32.86 -3.54
CA ALA A 320 29.78 -32.23 -4.68
C ALA A 320 30.12 -30.78 -4.39
N GLY A 321 31.22 -30.31 -4.94
CA GLY A 321 31.55 -28.88 -5.00
C GLY A 321 31.16 -28.27 -6.31
N LEU A 322 30.86 -26.98 -6.30
CA LEU A 322 30.58 -26.23 -7.51
C LEU A 322 31.86 -25.99 -8.29
N ASP A 323 31.83 -26.32 -9.59
CA ASP A 323 32.93 -26.00 -10.51
C ASP A 323 32.79 -24.57 -11.05
N ASN A 324 33.87 -24.03 -11.59
CA ASN A 324 33.94 -22.67 -12.13
C ASN A 324 32.90 -22.38 -13.25
N VAL A 325 32.41 -23.38 -13.94
CA VAL A 325 31.42 -23.28 -15.02
C VAL A 325 30.15 -24.10 -14.72
N GLY A 326 30.03 -24.63 -13.50
CA GLY A 326 28.91 -25.46 -13.09
C GLY A 326 27.64 -24.65 -12.83
N ASN A 327 26.49 -25.28 -13.00
CA ASN A 327 25.18 -24.73 -12.60
C ASN A 327 24.54 -25.59 -11.50
N SER A 328 23.42 -25.13 -10.96
CA SER A 328 22.70 -25.82 -9.89
C SER A 328 22.31 -27.26 -10.24
N LEU A 329 21.92 -27.53 -11.48
CA LEU A 329 21.56 -28.87 -11.96
C LEU A 329 22.77 -29.78 -12.02
N SER A 330 23.91 -29.30 -12.54
CA SER A 330 25.13 -30.10 -12.61
C SER A 330 25.65 -30.43 -11.22
N LEU A 331 25.60 -29.46 -10.29
CA LEU A 331 25.99 -29.65 -8.90
C LEU A 331 25.11 -30.71 -8.20
N PHE A 332 23.79 -30.64 -8.41
CA PHE A 332 22.86 -31.64 -7.89
C PHE A 332 23.13 -33.03 -8.44
N ASN A 333 23.28 -33.20 -9.75
CA ASN A 333 23.52 -34.47 -10.38
C ASN A 333 24.83 -35.13 -9.91
N LYS A 334 25.86 -34.34 -9.66
CA LYS A 334 27.16 -34.82 -9.11
C LYS A 334 26.97 -35.32 -7.67
N ALA A 335 26.30 -34.57 -6.81
CA ALA A 335 26.01 -34.96 -5.44
C ALA A 335 25.12 -36.22 -5.37
N ASP A 336 24.09 -36.30 -6.23
CA ASP A 336 23.21 -37.47 -6.34
C ASP A 336 23.96 -38.74 -6.80
N SER A 337 24.83 -38.61 -7.81
CA SER A 337 25.68 -39.70 -8.24
C SER A 337 26.58 -40.23 -7.11
N ALA A 338 27.13 -39.32 -6.30
CA ALA A 338 27.92 -39.70 -5.14
C ALA A 338 27.10 -40.40 -4.06
N LEU A 339 25.85 -39.91 -3.78
CA LEU A 339 24.91 -40.53 -2.86
C LEU A 339 24.52 -41.95 -3.30
N PHE A 340 24.24 -42.11 -4.59
CA PHE A 340 23.96 -43.44 -5.16
C PHE A 340 25.12 -44.42 -4.92
N VAL A 341 26.37 -43.97 -5.12
CA VAL A 341 27.53 -44.80 -4.83
C VAL A 341 27.61 -45.14 -3.36
N ALA A 342 27.35 -44.19 -2.44
CA ALA A 342 27.35 -44.45 -1.00
C ALA A 342 26.31 -45.56 -0.63
N LYS A 343 25.09 -45.45 -1.16
CA LYS A 343 24.04 -46.47 -0.96
C LYS A 343 24.42 -47.85 -1.49
N LYS A 344 25.05 -47.93 -2.66
CA LYS A 344 25.52 -49.20 -3.26
C LYS A 344 26.76 -49.80 -2.59
N SER A 345 27.63 -48.99 -2.02
CA SER A 345 28.84 -49.43 -1.36
C SER A 345 28.68 -49.96 0.07
N GLY A 346 27.42 -50.13 0.53
CA GLY A 346 27.13 -50.72 1.85
C GLY A 346 26.39 -49.78 2.80
N LYS A 347 25.98 -48.59 2.35
CA LYS A 347 25.27 -47.59 3.16
C LYS A 347 26.10 -47.07 4.34
N ASN A 348 25.55 -46.18 5.16
CA ASN A 348 26.25 -45.54 6.27
C ASN A 348 27.62 -44.97 5.84
N LEU A 349 27.71 -44.33 4.70
CA LEU A 349 28.90 -43.85 4.07
C LEU A 349 28.76 -42.43 3.56
N VAL A 350 29.90 -41.76 3.52
CA VAL A 350 30.06 -40.45 2.86
C VAL A 350 30.86 -40.64 1.59
N LYS A 351 30.35 -40.21 0.45
CA LYS A 351 31.04 -40.21 -0.86
C LYS A 351 31.06 -38.82 -1.45
N CYS A 352 32.19 -38.49 -2.09
CA CYS A 352 32.36 -37.26 -2.83
C CYS A 352 32.40 -37.57 -4.33
N TYR A 353 31.77 -36.71 -5.13
CA TYR A 353 31.92 -36.75 -6.57
C TYR A 353 33.33 -36.31 -6.99
N GLN A 354 34.01 -37.11 -7.82
CA GLN A 354 35.32 -36.81 -8.41
C GLN A 354 35.21 -36.79 -9.93
N ASN A 355 35.87 -35.86 -10.58
CA ASN A 355 35.83 -35.66 -12.05
C ASN A 355 36.55 -36.77 -12.87
N GLU A 356 37.05 -37.82 -12.22
CA GLU A 356 37.70 -38.90 -12.93
C GLU A 356 36.79 -40.14 -13.10
N PRO A 357 36.84 -40.85 -14.23
CA PRO A 357 35.79 -41.85 -14.60
C PRO A 357 35.80 -43.14 -13.75
N THR A 358 36.64 -43.34 -12.73
CA THR A 358 36.67 -44.64 -12.01
C THR A 358 37.11 -44.62 -10.54
N ASN A 359 37.48 -43.52 -9.89
CA ASN A 359 37.96 -43.60 -8.51
C ASN A 359 37.10 -42.79 -7.50
N VAL A 360 36.21 -43.48 -6.82
CA VAL A 360 35.53 -43.01 -5.65
C VAL A 360 36.43 -43.22 -4.43
N VAL A 361 37.04 -42.17 -3.84
CA VAL A 361 37.86 -42.28 -2.64
C VAL A 361 36.97 -42.53 -1.43
N HIS A 362 37.26 -43.65 -0.73
CA HIS A 362 36.68 -43.91 0.59
C HIS A 362 37.38 -43.02 1.62
N PHE A 363 36.64 -42.16 2.30
CA PHE A 363 37.13 -41.45 3.46
C PHE A 363 37.35 -42.45 4.60
N ASN A 364 38.63 -42.70 4.94
CA ASN A 364 38.99 -43.53 6.10
C ASN A 364 39.40 -42.59 7.26
N PRO A 365 38.62 -42.49 8.33
CA PRO A 365 38.89 -41.58 9.42
C PRO A 365 40.12 -41.93 10.26
N ASN A 366 40.78 -43.08 10.01
CA ASN A 366 41.94 -43.59 10.81
C ASN A 366 43.30 -43.21 10.26
N ILE A 367 43.42 -42.42 9.17
CA ILE A 367 44.71 -41.93 8.71
C ILE A 367 44.94 -40.54 9.26
N GLY A 368 45.45 -40.48 10.49
CA GLY A 368 46.02 -39.29 11.07
C GLY A 368 47.27 -38.86 10.27
N ASN A 369 47.36 -37.55 10.01
CA ASN A 369 48.50 -36.77 9.54
C ASN A 369 49.79 -37.56 9.29
N GLN A 370 49.99 -38.09 8.10
CA GLN A 370 51.34 -38.34 7.59
C GLN A 370 51.50 -37.51 6.31
N GLY A 371 52.41 -36.56 6.36
CA GLY A 371 52.71 -35.64 5.31
C GLY A 371 53.13 -36.37 4.01
N VAL A 372 52.51 -35.94 2.92
CA VAL A 372 52.96 -36.28 1.57
C VAL A 372 53.99 -35.22 1.18
N SER A 373 55.27 -35.64 1.17
CA SER A 373 56.33 -34.90 0.49
C SER A 373 56.23 -35.11 -1.01
N PRO A 374 56.39 -34.11 -1.85
CA PRO A 374 56.32 -34.24 -3.30
C PRO A 374 57.65 -34.84 -3.84
N SER A 375 57.53 -35.79 -4.71
CA SER A 375 58.54 -36.19 -5.64
C SER A 375 58.06 -36.08 -7.05
#